data_ec55b06666858d45204b8a7fcdf7ae9d
#
_entry.id   ec55b06666858d45204b8a7fcdf7ae9d
#
_cell.length_a   1.000
_cell.length_b   1.000
_cell.length_c   1.000
_cell.angle_alpha   90.00
_cell.angle_beta   90.00
_cell.angle_gamma   90.00
#
_symmetry.space_group_name_H-M   'P 1'
#
loop_
_entity.id
_entity.type
_entity.pdbx_description
1 polymer ?
#
loop_
_entity_poly.entity_id
_entity_poly.type
_entity_poly.pdbx_seq_one_letter_code
_entity_poly.pdbx_strand_id
1 'polypeptide(L)'
;MKTVQSMLDEANAAVPRISPDEAKKLVGKADVLFLDVREPPEVVASGKVPGAVAVPRGLVEFRADPASAMHDKAFDRSKTVVAYCASGGRSALVGKTLKDMGYAKVQNLGGFKGWVDAGGTVEKG
;
A
#
# COMPACT_ATOMS: atom_id res chain seq x y z
N MET A 1 -12.81 -21.05 11.14
CA MET A 1 -12.69 -20.79 9.69
C MET A 1 -12.62 -19.28 9.47
N LYS A 2 -11.63 -18.82 8.69
CA LYS A 2 -11.51 -17.40 8.38
C LYS A 2 -12.44 -17.00 7.25
N THR A 3 -13.04 -15.83 7.39
CA THR A 3 -13.84 -15.18 6.35
C THR A 3 -13.13 -13.93 5.88
N VAL A 4 -13.54 -13.34 4.76
CA VAL A 4 -13.01 -12.04 4.35
C VAL A 4 -13.20 -11.01 5.46
N GLN A 5 -14.38 -10.99 6.08
CA GLN A 5 -14.64 -10.03 7.16
C GLN A 5 -13.70 -10.23 8.34
N SER A 6 -13.47 -11.49 8.78
CA SER A 6 -12.56 -11.72 9.90
C SER A 6 -11.12 -11.36 9.56
N MET A 7 -10.69 -11.60 8.31
CA MET A 7 -9.35 -11.22 7.86
C MET A 7 -9.20 -9.70 7.79
N LEU A 8 -10.24 -8.98 7.34
CA LEU A 8 -10.22 -7.51 7.34
C LEU A 8 -10.19 -6.96 8.76
N ASP A 9 -10.94 -7.54 9.67
CA ASP A 9 -10.94 -7.12 11.08
C ASP A 9 -9.55 -7.28 11.71
N GLU A 10 -8.90 -8.43 11.46
CA GLU A 10 -7.53 -8.65 11.93
C GLU A 10 -6.55 -7.64 11.32
N ALA A 11 -6.67 -7.39 10.02
CA ALA A 11 -5.79 -6.46 9.31
C ALA A 11 -5.98 -5.03 9.83
N ASN A 12 -7.20 -4.58 9.98
CA ASN A 12 -7.50 -3.24 10.48
C ASN A 12 -7.05 -3.05 11.94
N ALA A 13 -7.05 -4.10 12.73
CA ALA A 13 -6.52 -4.04 14.10
C ALA A 13 -4.99 -3.95 14.13
N ALA A 14 -4.31 -4.55 13.16
CA ALA A 14 -2.85 -4.61 13.11
C ALA A 14 -2.20 -3.44 12.37
N VAL A 15 -2.91 -2.84 11.40
CA VAL A 15 -2.37 -1.83 10.50
C VAL A 15 -3.06 -0.49 10.75
N PRO A 16 -2.32 0.51 11.25
CA PRO A 16 -2.91 1.84 11.47
C PRO A 16 -3.35 2.48 10.16
N ARG A 17 -4.38 3.30 10.24
CA ARG A 17 -4.80 4.17 9.13
C ARG A 17 -3.95 5.45 9.15
N ILE A 18 -3.69 5.98 7.96
CA ILE A 18 -3.11 7.30 7.78
C ILE A 18 -4.09 8.14 6.96
N SER A 19 -4.30 9.39 7.37
CA SER A 19 -5.17 10.29 6.61
C SER A 19 -4.49 10.74 5.33
N PRO A 20 -5.27 11.12 4.29
CA PRO A 20 -4.69 11.71 3.09
C PRO A 20 -3.83 12.95 3.37
N ASP A 21 -4.24 13.80 4.29
CA ASP A 21 -3.48 15.01 4.64
C ASP A 21 -2.12 14.68 5.27
N GLU A 22 -2.08 13.69 6.13
CA GLU A 22 -0.81 13.21 6.70
C GLU A 22 0.06 12.54 5.63
N ALA A 23 -0.55 11.74 4.76
CA ALA A 23 0.17 11.06 3.69
C ALA A 23 0.78 12.03 2.68
N LYS A 24 0.12 13.17 2.40
CA LYS A 24 0.67 14.21 1.52
C LYS A 24 2.05 14.67 1.96
N LYS A 25 2.30 14.73 3.26
CA LYS A 25 3.57 15.17 3.83
C LYS A 25 4.69 14.16 3.61
N LEU A 26 4.34 12.92 3.27
CA LEU A 26 5.30 11.83 3.10
C LEU A 26 5.71 11.60 1.64
N VAL A 27 5.02 12.21 0.69
CA VAL A 27 5.34 12.05 -0.74
C VAL A 27 6.74 12.57 -1.02
N GLY A 28 7.54 11.79 -1.74
CA GLY A 28 8.90 12.15 -2.11
C GLY A 28 9.96 11.88 -1.05
N LYS A 29 9.58 11.39 0.12
CA LYS A 29 10.56 11.03 1.15
C LYS A 29 11.23 9.70 0.83
N ALA A 30 12.56 9.65 0.91
CA ALA A 30 13.34 8.46 0.55
C ALA A 30 13.08 7.26 1.45
N ASP A 31 12.66 7.50 2.70
CA ASP A 31 12.39 6.46 3.70
C ASP A 31 10.93 6.01 3.72
N VAL A 32 10.13 6.44 2.74
CA VAL A 32 8.71 6.08 2.62
C VAL A 32 8.46 5.45 1.27
N LEU A 33 7.82 4.28 1.29
CA LEU A 33 7.35 3.59 0.10
C LEU A 33 5.83 3.72 0.01
N PHE A 34 5.34 4.43 -1.00
CA PHE A 34 3.91 4.37 -1.35
C PHE A 34 3.68 3.17 -2.24
N LEU A 35 2.76 2.31 -1.83
CA LEU A 35 2.49 1.04 -2.50
C LEU A 35 1.05 0.99 -3.00
N ASP A 36 0.90 1.00 -4.32
CA ASP A 36 -0.40 0.86 -4.98
C ASP A 36 -0.63 -0.62 -5.27
N VAL A 37 -1.62 -1.23 -4.62
CA VAL A 37 -1.87 -2.67 -4.77
C VAL A 37 -3.07 -2.98 -5.65
N ARG A 38 -3.48 -1.99 -6.45
CA ARG A 38 -4.55 -2.18 -7.45
C ARG A 38 -4.01 -2.92 -8.67
N GLU A 39 -4.93 -3.38 -9.52
CA GLU A 39 -4.56 -4.03 -10.77
C GLU A 39 -4.11 -2.98 -11.81
N PRO A 40 -3.22 -3.34 -12.75
CA PRO A 40 -2.70 -2.38 -13.72
C PRO A 40 -3.75 -1.56 -14.47
N PRO A 41 -4.89 -2.11 -14.94
CA PRO A 41 -5.90 -1.29 -15.59
C PRO A 41 -6.48 -0.18 -14.71
N GLU A 42 -6.61 -0.42 -13.41
CA GLU A 42 -7.07 0.60 -12.47
C GLU A 42 -6.08 1.75 -12.38
N VAL A 43 -4.79 1.42 -12.29
CA VAL A 43 -3.71 2.42 -12.19
C VAL A 43 -3.62 3.25 -13.46
N VAL A 44 -3.70 2.61 -14.62
CA VAL A 44 -3.66 3.31 -15.91
C VAL A 44 -4.85 4.26 -16.04
N ALA A 45 -6.04 3.82 -15.63
CA ALA A 45 -7.26 4.61 -15.79
C ALA A 45 -7.29 5.87 -14.93
N SER A 46 -6.79 5.79 -13.68
CA SER A 46 -6.94 6.89 -12.71
C SER A 46 -5.63 7.59 -12.34
N GLY A 47 -4.48 7.04 -12.73
CA GLY A 47 -3.19 7.48 -12.22
C GLY A 47 -2.92 6.94 -10.82
N LYS A 48 -1.85 7.42 -10.20
CA LYS A 48 -1.38 6.94 -8.91
C LYS A 48 -0.82 8.08 -8.06
N VAL A 49 -0.56 7.83 -6.80
CA VAL A 49 0.19 8.75 -5.94
C VAL A 49 1.59 8.94 -6.53
N PRO A 50 2.11 10.19 -6.59
CA PRO A 50 3.43 10.43 -7.19
C PRO A 50 4.52 9.58 -6.54
N GLY A 51 5.31 8.91 -7.38
CA GLY A 51 6.40 8.04 -6.92
C GLY A 51 5.95 6.69 -6.38
N ALA A 52 4.66 6.39 -6.38
CA ALA A 52 4.17 5.10 -5.88
C ALA A 52 4.67 3.95 -6.74
N VAL A 53 5.01 2.86 -6.08
CA VAL A 53 5.35 1.60 -6.75
C VAL A 53 4.06 0.80 -6.87
N ALA A 54 3.70 0.44 -8.09
CA ALA A 54 2.48 -0.32 -8.37
C ALA A 54 2.79 -1.80 -8.42
N VAL A 55 2.23 -2.56 -7.47
CA VAL A 55 2.37 -4.01 -7.41
C VAL A 55 0.99 -4.60 -7.13
N PRO A 56 0.40 -5.35 -8.06
CA PRO A 56 -0.91 -5.96 -7.82
C PRO A 56 -0.91 -6.82 -6.56
N ARG A 57 -2.03 -6.85 -5.86
CA ARG A 57 -2.13 -7.58 -4.58
C ARG A 57 -1.54 -8.99 -4.66
N GLY A 58 -1.79 -9.70 -5.75
CA GLY A 58 -1.34 -11.10 -5.92
C GLY A 58 0.18 -11.27 -5.99
N LEU A 59 0.95 -10.21 -6.21
CA LEU A 59 2.40 -10.28 -6.34
C LEU A 59 3.15 -9.68 -5.15
N VAL A 60 2.47 -9.12 -4.17
CA VAL A 60 3.13 -8.36 -3.09
C VAL A 60 4.14 -9.22 -2.33
N GLU A 61 3.78 -10.42 -1.93
CA GLU A 61 4.69 -11.29 -1.18
C GLU A 61 5.96 -11.59 -1.97
N PHE A 62 5.81 -11.83 -3.27
CA PHE A 62 6.94 -12.14 -4.14
C PHE A 62 7.88 -10.96 -4.33
N ARG A 63 7.34 -9.75 -4.37
CA ARG A 63 8.14 -8.53 -4.52
C ARG A 63 8.78 -8.09 -3.20
N ALA A 64 8.12 -8.39 -2.08
CA ALA A 64 8.54 -7.89 -0.77
C ALA A 64 9.57 -8.79 -0.07
N ASP A 65 9.64 -10.07 -0.42
CA ASP A 65 10.58 -11.00 0.21
C ASP A 65 11.98 -10.86 -0.41
N PRO A 66 13.00 -10.44 0.36
CA PRO A 66 14.36 -10.31 -0.16
C PRO A 66 14.96 -11.63 -0.70
N ALA A 67 14.44 -12.76 -0.27
CA ALA A 67 14.89 -14.07 -0.76
C ALA A 67 14.20 -14.51 -2.05
N SER A 68 13.16 -13.80 -2.47
CA SER A 68 12.43 -14.12 -3.69
C SER A 68 13.21 -13.71 -4.94
N ALA A 69 13.15 -14.53 -5.97
CA ALA A 69 13.72 -14.18 -7.27
C ALA A 69 13.04 -12.94 -7.90
N MET A 70 11.83 -12.62 -7.44
CA MET A 70 11.05 -11.47 -7.93
C MET A 70 11.18 -10.23 -7.04
N HIS A 71 12.08 -10.23 -6.07
CA HIS A 71 12.22 -9.13 -5.12
C HIS A 71 12.45 -7.79 -5.83
N ASP A 72 11.68 -6.78 -5.41
CA ASP A 72 11.83 -5.40 -5.84
C ASP A 72 12.57 -4.63 -4.74
N LYS A 73 13.67 -3.98 -5.11
CA LYS A 73 14.53 -3.26 -4.17
C LYS A 73 13.84 -2.07 -3.49
N ALA A 74 12.72 -1.61 -4.03
CA ALA A 74 11.93 -0.56 -3.39
C ALA A 74 11.39 -1.03 -2.03
N PHE A 75 11.19 -2.34 -1.88
CA PHE A 75 10.78 -2.93 -0.61
C PHE A 75 11.99 -3.10 0.31
N ASP A 76 12.02 -2.28 1.35
CA ASP A 76 13.06 -2.31 2.38
C ASP A 76 12.37 -2.25 3.74
N ARG A 77 12.68 -3.21 4.61
CA ARG A 77 12.04 -3.34 5.92
C ARG A 77 12.28 -2.13 6.82
N SER A 78 13.29 -1.31 6.53
CA SER A 78 13.56 -0.09 7.28
C SER A 78 12.65 1.07 6.88
N LYS A 79 11.99 0.98 5.73
CA LYS A 79 11.08 2.03 5.26
C LYS A 79 9.72 1.97 5.92
N THR A 80 9.03 3.10 5.96
CA THR A 80 7.59 3.15 6.20
C THR A 80 6.88 2.82 4.90
N VAL A 81 5.94 1.88 4.94
CA VAL A 81 5.13 1.52 3.78
C VAL A 81 3.73 2.11 3.95
N VAL A 82 3.30 2.89 2.99
CA VAL A 82 1.94 3.44 2.93
C VAL A 82 1.23 2.76 1.76
N ALA A 83 0.35 1.82 2.08
CA ALA A 83 -0.36 1.04 1.07
C ALA A 83 -1.75 1.62 0.81
N TYR A 84 -2.21 1.53 -0.43
CA TYR A 84 -3.57 1.93 -0.80
C TYR A 84 -4.09 1.08 -1.95
N CYS A 85 -5.40 1.07 -2.10
CA CYS A 85 -6.09 0.42 -3.22
C CYS A 85 -7.28 1.28 -3.66
N ALA A 86 -8.33 0.68 -4.22
CA ALA A 86 -9.50 1.45 -4.63
C ALA A 86 -10.37 1.87 -3.44
N SER A 87 -10.58 0.98 -2.47
CA SER A 87 -11.50 1.19 -1.34
C SER A 87 -10.89 0.89 0.03
N GLY A 88 -9.65 0.40 0.09
CA GLY A 88 -8.96 0.14 1.35
C GLY A 88 -8.93 -1.31 1.81
N GLY A 89 -9.68 -2.21 1.19
CA GLY A 89 -9.73 -3.62 1.59
C GLY A 89 -8.47 -4.39 1.22
N ARG A 90 -8.08 -4.35 -0.04
CA ARG A 90 -6.86 -5.02 -0.51
C ARG A 90 -5.62 -4.49 0.23
N SER A 91 -5.56 -3.17 0.43
CA SER A 91 -4.43 -2.55 1.13
C SER A 91 -4.39 -2.90 2.62
N ALA A 92 -5.53 -3.09 3.26
CA ALA A 92 -5.57 -3.59 4.64
C ALA A 92 -4.94 -4.97 4.74
N LEU A 93 -5.33 -5.89 3.85
CA LEU A 93 -4.78 -7.25 3.83
C LEU A 93 -3.29 -7.25 3.50
N VAL A 94 -2.86 -6.42 2.55
CA VAL A 94 -1.44 -6.24 2.22
C VAL A 94 -0.66 -5.75 3.43
N GLY A 95 -1.19 -4.78 4.16
CA GLY A 95 -0.53 -4.26 5.35
C GLY A 95 -0.28 -5.33 6.40
N LYS A 96 -1.28 -6.18 6.64
CA LYS A 96 -1.14 -7.31 7.57
C LYS A 96 -0.08 -8.29 7.09
N THR A 97 -0.11 -8.63 5.80
CA THR A 97 0.88 -9.53 5.20
C THR A 97 2.29 -8.97 5.33
N LEU A 98 2.49 -7.69 5.03
CA LEU A 98 3.81 -7.07 5.14
C LEU A 98 4.31 -7.06 6.58
N LYS A 99 3.43 -6.80 7.55
CA LYS A 99 3.82 -6.89 8.96
C LYS A 99 4.28 -8.28 9.33
N ASP A 100 3.58 -9.30 8.87
CA ASP A 100 3.99 -10.70 9.10
C ASP A 100 5.32 -11.03 8.42
N MET A 101 5.68 -10.28 7.36
CA MET A 101 6.95 -10.43 6.65
C MET A 101 8.09 -9.57 7.22
N GLY A 102 7.86 -8.88 8.33
CA GLY A 102 8.91 -8.13 9.02
C GLY A 102 8.94 -6.63 8.73
N TYR A 103 7.95 -6.09 8.04
CA TYR A 103 7.81 -4.65 7.83
C TYR A 103 7.11 -4.04 9.04
N ALA A 104 7.86 -3.37 9.91
CA ALA A 104 7.32 -2.87 11.17
C ALA A 104 6.43 -1.64 11.02
N LYS A 105 6.70 -0.81 10.02
CA LYS A 105 6.03 0.49 9.82
C LYS A 105 5.17 0.43 8.58
N VAL A 106 3.94 -0.05 8.73
CA VAL A 106 2.98 -0.16 7.63
C VAL A 106 1.71 0.58 8.01
N GLN A 107 1.22 1.42 7.12
CA GLN A 107 -0.01 2.18 7.30
C GLN A 107 -0.91 2.00 6.09
N ASN A 108 -2.22 2.05 6.32
CA ASN A 108 -3.22 1.93 5.25
C ASN A 108 -3.81 3.32 4.95
N LEU A 109 -3.49 3.84 3.75
CA LEU A 109 -4.08 5.09 3.26
C LEU A 109 -5.56 4.90 2.89
N GLY A 110 -5.95 3.69 2.53
CA GLY A 110 -7.32 3.37 2.17
C GLY A 110 -7.56 3.45 0.67
N GLY A 111 -8.62 4.15 0.28
CA GLY A 111 -9.00 4.26 -1.13
C GLY A 111 -8.35 5.43 -1.84
N PHE A 112 -7.96 5.22 -3.09
CA PHE A 112 -7.38 6.27 -3.92
C PHE A 112 -8.32 7.46 -4.10
N LYS A 113 -9.64 7.22 -4.11
CA LYS A 113 -10.63 8.30 -4.20
C LYS A 113 -10.48 9.29 -3.05
N GLY A 114 -10.26 8.81 -1.84
CA GLY A 114 -10.03 9.69 -0.68
C GLY A 114 -8.80 10.56 -0.82
N TRP A 115 -7.73 10.02 -1.40
CA TRP A 115 -6.54 10.80 -1.73
C TRP A 115 -6.83 11.93 -2.70
N VAL A 116 -7.54 11.62 -3.79
CA VAL A 116 -7.91 12.62 -4.81
C VAL A 116 -8.85 13.67 -4.23
N ASP A 117 -9.88 13.24 -3.48
CA ASP A 117 -10.87 14.14 -2.87
C ASP A 117 -10.23 15.10 -1.87
N ALA A 118 -9.15 14.69 -1.22
CA ALA A 118 -8.40 15.53 -0.29
C ALA A 118 -7.41 16.48 -1.00
N GLY A 119 -7.39 16.49 -2.33
CA GLY A 119 -6.50 17.34 -3.11
C GLY A 119 -5.11 16.75 -3.31
N GLY A 120 -4.93 15.46 -3.12
CA GLY A 120 -3.65 14.79 -3.37
C GLY A 120 -3.26 14.86 -4.84
N THR A 121 -1.97 15.03 -5.10
CA THR A 121 -1.44 15.07 -6.47
C THR A 121 -1.51 13.68 -7.10
N VAL A 122 -1.72 13.64 -8.41
CA VAL A 122 -1.83 12.39 -9.17
C VAL A 122 -0.77 12.38 -10.27
N GLU A 123 -0.06 11.27 -10.35
CA GLU A 123 0.92 10.99 -11.40
C GLU A 123 0.28 10.00 -12.40
N LYS A 124 0.62 10.13 -13.67
CA LYS A 124 0.13 9.21 -14.69
C LYS A 124 0.59 7.77 -14.37
N GLY A 125 -0.34 6.86 -14.43
CA GLY A 125 -0.07 5.45 -14.13
C GLY A 125 0.57 4.65 -15.25
#